data_e02ae2c65e765969aa74a5e9ae781102
#
_entry.id   e02ae2c65e765969aa74a5e9ae781102
#
_cell.length_a   1.000
_cell.length_b   1.000
_cell.length_c   1.000
_cell.angle_alpha   90.00
_cell.angle_beta   90.00
_cell.angle_gamma   90.00
#
_symmetry.space_group_name_H-M   'P 1'
#
loop_
_entity.id
_entity.type
_entity.pdbx_description
1 polymer ?
#
loop_
_entity_poly.entity_id
_entity_poly.type
_entity_poly.pdbx_seq_one_letter_code
_entity_poly.pdbx_strand_id
1 'polypeptide(L)'
;MPPLKRVSIGGYRAAHELDFEPRSVCALVGEASSGKSTVLTAIWTLLEAAAPPPTIDDVTRVTTGGRIHLGADIERGRTIFLDARPPDTLNLNRAGAPPVLFLPANLRSRTLVAPATGAAADVAGLFQSPAAAHHWAAADGGLQLVMGMERLLASNLRRFVLLIEEPELYLSPHTQRHLFRLLRELARHGNQILYSTHAPVFLSVDRLEELALVRHHDKRGTTLLQPEPLEEAEAFRVLSEFDSNRAELFLARAVLLVEGRTEKLTFPLVFEALGVEPDKEGVIVLECGGKGNIPLFARVCNACGVPYVVVHDRDAPKDERPVESELVVNRQILSIAGRRRTVVLAPDFEAVSGVRARGKGRKPRKAYRRYSANGEVPAELRVAVEKVLKAARD
;
A
#
# COMPACT_ATOMS: atom_id res chain seq x y z
N MET A 1 2.93 -21.28 11.07
CA MET A 1 3.88 -20.64 10.14
C MET A 1 3.19 -20.50 8.78
N PRO A 2 3.44 -19.45 8.00
CA PRO A 2 2.83 -19.28 6.69
C PRO A 2 3.30 -20.38 5.72
N PRO A 3 2.41 -20.89 4.84
CA PRO A 3 2.73 -21.91 3.85
C PRO A 3 3.88 -21.54 2.90
N LEU A 4 3.91 -20.30 2.42
CA LEU A 4 4.98 -19.74 1.59
C LEU A 4 5.90 -18.91 2.49
N LYS A 5 7.20 -19.22 2.48
CA LYS A 5 8.22 -18.48 3.25
C LYS A 5 8.88 -17.40 2.41
N ARG A 6 9.22 -17.73 1.18
CA ARG A 6 9.87 -16.83 0.22
C ARG A 6 9.27 -17.07 -1.15
N VAL A 7 9.12 -16.01 -1.91
CA VAL A 7 8.63 -16.06 -3.30
C VAL A 7 9.61 -15.32 -4.18
N SER A 8 10.02 -15.96 -5.28
CA SER A 8 10.88 -15.39 -6.31
C SER A 8 10.14 -15.38 -7.65
N ILE A 9 10.18 -14.25 -8.35
CA ILE A 9 9.54 -14.06 -9.66
C ILE A 9 10.54 -13.39 -10.58
N GLY A 10 10.92 -14.06 -11.66
CA GLY A 10 11.84 -13.56 -12.66
C GLY A 10 11.26 -13.62 -14.06
N GLY A 11 11.40 -12.55 -14.84
CA GLY A 11 11.03 -12.52 -16.25
C GLY A 11 9.53 -12.63 -16.56
N TYR A 12 8.65 -12.44 -15.57
CA TYR A 12 7.21 -12.62 -15.71
C TYR A 12 6.46 -11.29 -15.82
N ARG A 13 5.86 -11.02 -16.99
CA ARG A 13 5.12 -9.78 -17.28
C ARG A 13 5.93 -8.52 -16.96
N ALA A 14 5.44 -7.68 -16.03
CA ALA A 14 6.15 -6.50 -15.57
C ALA A 14 7.24 -6.77 -14.51
N ALA A 15 7.31 -7.99 -13.97
CA ALA A 15 8.27 -8.38 -12.95
C ALA A 15 9.57 -8.90 -13.60
N HIS A 16 10.64 -8.12 -13.53
CA HIS A 16 11.95 -8.53 -14.04
C HIS A 16 12.64 -9.48 -13.07
N GLU A 17 12.73 -9.06 -11.81
CA GLU A 17 13.29 -9.85 -10.71
C GLU A 17 12.68 -9.34 -9.41
N LEU A 18 11.90 -10.20 -8.74
CA LEU A 18 11.30 -9.93 -7.45
C LEU A 18 11.61 -11.06 -6.49
N ASP A 19 11.91 -10.71 -5.26
CA ASP A 19 12.14 -11.65 -4.18
C ASP A 19 11.59 -11.06 -2.89
N PHE A 20 10.71 -11.78 -2.18
CA PHE A 20 10.12 -11.30 -0.94
C PHE A 20 9.63 -12.44 -0.05
N GLU A 21 9.40 -12.13 1.24
CA GLU A 21 8.96 -13.08 2.26
C GLU A 21 7.52 -12.75 2.72
N PRO A 22 6.49 -13.27 2.05
CA PRO A 22 5.12 -12.94 2.41
C PRO A 22 4.79 -13.42 3.82
N ARG A 23 4.28 -12.52 4.66
CA ARG A 23 3.78 -12.85 6.01
C ARG A 23 2.45 -13.61 5.93
N SER A 24 1.89 -13.99 7.08
CA SER A 24 0.57 -14.66 7.13
C SER A 24 -0.54 -13.79 6.52
N VAL A 25 -0.42 -12.48 6.65
CA VAL A 25 -1.17 -11.47 5.87
C VAL A 25 -0.14 -10.68 5.07
N CYS A 26 -0.38 -10.48 3.79
CA CYS A 26 0.48 -9.69 2.92
C CYS A 26 -0.38 -8.83 1.98
N ALA A 27 -0.39 -7.52 2.23
CA ALA A 27 -1.08 -6.54 1.41
C ALA A 27 -0.14 -6.00 0.33
N LEU A 28 -0.41 -6.29 -0.93
CA LEU A 28 0.28 -5.69 -2.08
C LEU A 28 -0.31 -4.30 -2.32
N VAL A 29 0.47 -3.26 -2.08
CA VAL A 29 0.05 -1.86 -2.08
C VAL A 29 0.84 -1.08 -3.13
N GLY A 30 0.18 -0.20 -3.85
CA GLY A 30 0.83 0.62 -4.88
C GLY A 30 -0.17 1.14 -5.89
N GLU A 31 0.30 1.96 -6.83
CA GLU A 31 -0.53 2.56 -7.88
C GLU A 31 -1.18 1.51 -8.80
N ALA A 32 -2.17 1.96 -9.57
CA ALA A 32 -2.69 1.16 -10.68
C ALA A 32 -1.54 0.80 -11.64
N SER A 33 -1.58 -0.41 -12.18
CA SER A 33 -0.56 -0.93 -13.11
C SER A 33 0.87 -1.08 -12.53
N SER A 34 1.07 -0.95 -11.21
CA SER A 34 2.38 -1.16 -10.58
C SER A 34 2.89 -2.61 -10.62
N GLY A 35 2.00 -3.57 -10.93
CA GLY A 35 2.34 -4.99 -11.03
C GLY A 35 1.79 -5.86 -9.89
N LYS A 36 0.88 -5.36 -9.05
CA LYS A 36 0.24 -6.14 -7.96
C LYS A 36 -0.43 -7.41 -8.46
N SER A 37 -1.25 -7.30 -9.51
CA SER A 37 -1.90 -8.45 -10.15
C SER A 37 -0.89 -9.41 -10.78
N THR A 38 0.24 -8.89 -11.29
CA THR A 38 1.34 -9.72 -11.80
C THR A 38 1.90 -10.62 -10.71
N VAL A 39 2.13 -10.09 -9.51
CA VAL A 39 2.62 -10.87 -8.35
C VAL A 39 1.61 -11.95 -7.95
N LEU A 40 0.33 -11.60 -7.78
CA LEU A 40 -0.72 -12.57 -7.41
C LEU A 40 -0.88 -13.67 -8.48
N THR A 41 -0.92 -13.29 -9.76
CA THR A 41 -1.04 -14.25 -10.86
C THR A 41 0.19 -15.16 -10.95
N ALA A 42 1.40 -14.65 -10.75
CA ALA A 42 2.62 -15.46 -10.73
C ALA A 42 2.57 -16.53 -9.63
N ILE A 43 2.16 -16.16 -8.42
CA ILE A 43 2.00 -17.10 -7.29
C ILE A 43 0.91 -18.14 -7.62
N TRP A 44 -0.23 -17.71 -8.16
CA TRP A 44 -1.28 -18.62 -8.59
C TRP A 44 -0.80 -19.59 -9.66
N THR A 45 -0.10 -19.12 -10.70
CA THR A 45 0.47 -19.94 -11.77
C THR A 45 1.47 -20.95 -11.21
N LEU A 46 2.24 -20.58 -10.18
CA LEU A 46 3.18 -21.50 -9.53
C LEU A 46 2.46 -22.59 -8.72
N LEU A 47 1.42 -22.24 -7.98
CA LEU A 47 0.78 -23.14 -7.01
C LEU A 47 -0.31 -24.03 -7.63
N GLU A 48 -1.10 -23.50 -8.56
CA GLU A 48 -2.30 -24.14 -9.08
C GLU A 48 -2.00 -25.03 -10.30
N ALA A 49 -2.35 -26.29 -10.18
CA ALA A 49 -2.13 -27.25 -11.28
C ALA A 49 -2.98 -26.97 -12.53
N ALA A 50 -4.18 -26.41 -12.33
CA ALA A 50 -5.11 -26.04 -13.40
C ALA A 50 -4.82 -24.63 -13.99
N ALA A 51 -3.85 -23.89 -13.43
CA ALA A 51 -3.46 -22.60 -14.00
C ALA A 51 -2.87 -22.80 -15.40
N PRO A 52 -3.23 -21.96 -16.38
CA PRO A 52 -2.61 -22.06 -17.71
C PRO A 52 -1.09 -21.83 -17.60
N PRO A 53 -0.30 -22.60 -18.36
CA PRO A 53 1.15 -22.37 -18.39
C PRO A 53 1.46 -20.98 -18.95
N PRO A 54 2.60 -20.38 -18.56
CA PRO A 54 3.01 -19.09 -19.10
C PRO A 54 3.17 -19.15 -20.62
N THR A 55 2.74 -18.08 -21.28
CA THR A 55 2.82 -17.90 -22.73
C THR A 55 3.91 -16.89 -23.09
N ILE A 56 4.13 -16.67 -24.39
CA ILE A 56 5.07 -15.65 -24.87
C ILE A 56 4.67 -14.24 -24.42
N ASP A 57 3.38 -13.99 -24.23
CA ASP A 57 2.86 -12.70 -23.75
C ASP A 57 3.15 -12.45 -22.27
N ASP A 58 3.45 -13.51 -21.51
CA ASP A 58 3.85 -13.42 -20.12
C ASP A 58 5.37 -13.16 -19.95
N VAL A 59 6.14 -13.23 -21.02
CA VAL A 59 7.59 -12.95 -20.97
C VAL A 59 7.81 -11.44 -20.90
N THR A 60 8.61 -11.00 -19.95
CA THR A 60 8.99 -9.58 -19.89
C THR A 60 9.78 -9.16 -21.12
N ARG A 61 9.48 -7.98 -21.67
CA ARG A 61 10.13 -7.45 -22.88
C ARG A 61 11.58 -7.03 -22.66
N VAL A 62 12.04 -6.98 -21.42
CA VAL A 62 13.36 -6.44 -21.04
C VAL A 62 14.40 -7.54 -20.82
N THR A 63 14.00 -8.77 -20.53
CA THR A 63 14.96 -9.88 -20.34
C THR A 63 15.44 -10.47 -21.66
N THR A 64 16.75 -10.41 -21.89
CA THR A 64 17.41 -11.14 -22.95
C THR A 64 17.31 -12.65 -22.68
N GLY A 65 16.57 -13.37 -23.53
CA GLY A 65 16.51 -14.83 -23.47
C GLY A 65 15.15 -15.44 -23.20
N GLY A 66 14.10 -14.64 -22.92
CA GLY A 66 12.71 -15.09 -22.85
C GLY A 66 12.42 -16.13 -21.75
N ARG A 67 13.18 -16.09 -20.63
CA ARG A 67 13.00 -17.04 -19.52
C ARG A 67 12.09 -16.46 -18.46
N ILE A 68 11.18 -17.31 -17.97
CA ILE A 68 10.36 -17.06 -16.79
C ILE A 68 10.80 -18.01 -15.69
N HIS A 69 11.04 -17.46 -14.51
CA HIS A 69 11.29 -18.22 -13.28
C HIS A 69 10.28 -17.81 -12.21
N LEU A 70 9.50 -18.78 -11.73
CA LEU A 70 8.64 -18.62 -10.56
C LEU A 70 9.08 -19.64 -9.53
N GLY A 71 9.37 -19.17 -8.31
CA GLY A 71 9.85 -20.05 -7.24
C GLY A 71 9.20 -19.68 -5.90
N ALA A 72 9.07 -20.68 -5.02
CA ALA A 72 8.73 -20.41 -3.63
C ALA A 72 9.34 -21.46 -2.70
N ASP A 73 9.87 -20.98 -1.59
CA ASP A 73 10.24 -21.83 -0.47
C ASP A 73 9.00 -22.06 0.39
N ILE A 74 8.68 -23.33 0.62
CA ILE A 74 7.55 -23.77 1.41
C ILE A 74 8.01 -24.39 2.73
N GLU A 75 7.04 -24.77 3.57
CA GLU A 75 7.35 -25.43 4.83
C GLU A 75 8.24 -26.67 4.67
N ARG A 76 9.04 -26.98 5.70
CA ARG A 76 10.00 -28.10 5.77
C ARG A 76 11.17 -28.00 4.80
N GLY A 77 11.55 -26.78 4.38
CA GLY A 77 12.73 -26.54 3.54
C GLY A 77 12.62 -27.09 2.13
N ARG A 78 11.39 -27.25 1.62
CA ARG A 78 11.16 -27.62 0.22
C ARG A 78 11.00 -26.38 -0.63
N THR A 79 11.47 -26.47 -1.86
CA THR A 79 11.29 -25.44 -2.88
C THR A 79 10.42 -25.98 -4.00
N ILE A 80 9.42 -25.22 -4.38
CA ILE A 80 8.63 -25.43 -5.59
C ILE A 80 9.04 -24.40 -6.63
N PHE A 81 9.01 -24.79 -7.90
CA PHE A 81 9.40 -23.89 -8.98
C PHE A 81 8.69 -24.20 -10.30
N LEU A 82 8.64 -23.19 -11.14
CA LEU A 82 8.25 -23.25 -12.55
C LEU A 82 9.27 -22.44 -13.34
N ASP A 83 10.01 -23.13 -14.22
CA ASP A 83 10.91 -22.51 -15.19
C ASP A 83 10.34 -22.71 -16.58
N ALA A 84 10.08 -21.64 -17.29
CA ALA A 84 9.53 -21.68 -18.63
C ALA A 84 10.34 -20.83 -19.61
N ARG A 85 10.40 -21.30 -20.85
CA ARG A 85 10.86 -20.55 -22.01
C ARG A 85 9.83 -20.74 -23.13
N PRO A 86 8.71 -20.00 -23.07
CA PRO A 86 7.65 -20.15 -24.04
C PRO A 86 8.12 -19.85 -25.47
N PRO A 87 7.68 -20.62 -26.51
CA PRO A 87 6.77 -21.78 -26.38
C PRO A 87 7.46 -23.12 -26.10
N ASP A 88 8.79 -23.16 -25.95
CA ASP A 88 9.59 -24.36 -26.16
C ASP A 88 9.72 -25.25 -24.91
N THR A 89 9.93 -24.68 -23.72
CA THR A 89 10.24 -25.48 -22.52
C THR A 89 9.42 -25.07 -21.29
N LEU A 90 9.02 -26.10 -20.55
CA LEU A 90 8.41 -25.96 -19.23
C LEU A 90 9.01 -27.00 -18.28
N ASN A 91 9.71 -26.56 -17.25
CA ASN A 91 10.20 -27.39 -16.16
C ASN A 91 9.47 -26.98 -14.87
N LEU A 92 8.82 -27.94 -14.21
CA LEU A 92 7.90 -27.66 -13.13
C LEU A 92 8.05 -28.65 -11.99
N ASN A 93 8.19 -28.14 -10.78
CA ASN A 93 8.10 -28.91 -9.54
C ASN A 93 7.10 -28.26 -8.58
N ARG A 94 5.97 -28.90 -8.36
CA ARG A 94 4.93 -28.50 -7.39
C ARG A 94 4.81 -29.47 -6.21
N ALA A 95 5.79 -30.32 -5.97
CA ALA A 95 5.70 -31.34 -4.93
C ALA A 95 5.53 -30.72 -3.53
N GLY A 96 4.35 -30.91 -2.94
CA GLY A 96 4.01 -30.38 -1.63
C GLY A 96 3.55 -28.91 -1.63
N ALA A 97 3.21 -28.35 -2.81
CA ALA A 97 2.59 -27.05 -2.89
C ALA A 97 1.35 -26.97 -2.00
N PRO A 98 1.14 -25.87 -1.26
CA PRO A 98 -0.08 -25.67 -0.49
C PRO A 98 -1.28 -25.49 -1.42
N PRO A 99 -2.49 -25.88 -1.00
CA PRO A 99 -3.72 -25.53 -1.72
C PRO A 99 -3.83 -24.02 -1.88
N VAL A 100 -4.27 -23.57 -3.05
CA VAL A 100 -4.43 -22.14 -3.35
C VAL A 100 -5.85 -21.85 -3.83
N LEU A 101 -6.41 -20.73 -3.38
CA LEU A 101 -7.62 -20.14 -3.93
C LEU A 101 -7.30 -18.75 -4.44
N PHE A 102 -7.59 -18.49 -5.71
CA PHE A 102 -7.42 -17.18 -6.32
C PHE A 102 -8.77 -16.55 -6.64
N LEU A 103 -8.99 -15.34 -6.16
CA LEU A 103 -10.21 -14.55 -6.33
C LEU A 103 -9.86 -13.26 -7.10
N PRO A 104 -9.78 -13.30 -8.43
CA PRO A 104 -9.47 -12.14 -9.24
C PRO A 104 -10.63 -11.12 -9.27
N ALA A 105 -10.32 -9.85 -9.46
CA ALA A 105 -11.27 -8.74 -9.42
C ALA A 105 -12.39 -8.87 -10.48
N ASN A 106 -12.04 -9.35 -11.67
CA ASN A 106 -12.95 -9.44 -12.82
C ASN A 106 -13.95 -10.62 -12.76
N LEU A 107 -13.70 -11.62 -11.91
CA LEU A 107 -14.58 -12.82 -11.80
C LEU A 107 -15.63 -12.71 -10.72
N ARG A 108 -15.68 -11.63 -9.94
CA ARG A 108 -16.69 -11.45 -8.89
C ARG A 108 -18.12 -11.31 -9.41
N SER A 109 -18.29 -11.07 -10.72
CA SER A 109 -19.60 -11.03 -11.38
C SER A 109 -20.01 -12.34 -12.04
N ARG A 110 -19.09 -13.30 -12.23
CA ARG A 110 -19.35 -14.54 -12.98
C ARG A 110 -18.45 -15.68 -12.48
N THR A 111 -18.97 -16.55 -11.65
CA THR A 111 -18.44 -17.90 -11.37
C THR A 111 -16.96 -17.97 -10.96
N LEU A 112 -16.72 -18.25 -9.69
CA LEU A 112 -15.40 -18.68 -9.20
C LEU A 112 -14.95 -19.90 -10.00
N VAL A 113 -13.80 -19.82 -10.64
CA VAL A 113 -13.17 -20.97 -11.28
C VAL A 113 -12.73 -21.92 -10.16
N ALA A 114 -13.43 -23.02 -10.00
CA ALA A 114 -13.08 -24.04 -9.04
C ALA A 114 -11.75 -24.69 -9.45
N PRO A 115 -10.79 -24.82 -8.53
CA PRO A 115 -9.63 -25.68 -8.76
C PRO A 115 -10.10 -27.14 -8.94
N ALA A 116 -9.45 -27.86 -9.84
CA ALA A 116 -9.95 -29.12 -10.35
C ALA A 116 -9.86 -30.30 -9.37
N THR A 117 -9.10 -30.25 -8.26
CA THR A 117 -8.86 -31.40 -7.38
C THR A 117 -8.45 -31.04 -5.94
N GLY A 118 -8.85 -31.90 -4.96
CA GLY A 118 -8.34 -31.88 -3.59
C GLY A 118 -8.89 -30.78 -2.70
N ALA A 119 -8.15 -30.42 -1.64
CA ALA A 119 -8.57 -29.44 -0.63
C ALA A 119 -8.90 -28.04 -1.20
N ALA A 120 -8.37 -27.70 -2.36
CA ALA A 120 -8.72 -26.49 -3.08
C ALA A 120 -10.12 -26.55 -3.70
N ALA A 121 -10.59 -27.75 -4.11
CA ALA A 121 -11.96 -27.97 -4.57
C ALA A 121 -12.96 -27.81 -3.42
N ASP A 122 -12.62 -28.28 -2.21
CA ASP A 122 -13.43 -28.09 -1.01
C ASP A 122 -13.59 -26.61 -0.67
N VAL A 123 -12.50 -25.84 -0.76
CA VAL A 123 -12.52 -24.37 -0.54
C VAL A 123 -13.40 -23.68 -1.59
N ALA A 124 -13.23 -24.01 -2.87
CA ALA A 124 -14.04 -23.44 -3.95
C ALA A 124 -15.52 -23.84 -3.84
N GLY A 125 -15.82 -25.07 -3.41
CA GLY A 125 -17.17 -25.57 -3.16
C GLY A 125 -17.94 -24.75 -2.12
N LEU A 126 -17.25 -24.16 -1.14
CA LEU A 126 -17.86 -23.26 -0.15
C LEU A 126 -18.41 -21.97 -0.78
N PHE A 127 -17.83 -21.52 -1.88
CA PHE A 127 -18.31 -20.38 -2.66
C PHE A 127 -19.40 -20.75 -3.68
N GLN A 128 -19.58 -22.04 -4.01
CA GLN A 128 -20.49 -22.52 -5.05
C GLN A 128 -21.72 -23.29 -4.53
N SER A 129 -21.90 -23.42 -3.21
CA SER A 129 -22.97 -24.27 -2.67
C SER A 129 -24.36 -23.80 -3.12
N PRO A 130 -25.31 -24.73 -3.46
CA PRO A 130 -26.67 -24.42 -3.92
C PRO A 130 -27.49 -23.59 -2.93
N ALA A 131 -27.27 -23.77 -1.62
CA ALA A 131 -27.89 -22.94 -0.58
C ALA A 131 -27.41 -21.48 -0.65
N ALA A 132 -26.23 -21.24 -1.25
CA ALA A 132 -25.72 -19.93 -1.58
C ALA A 132 -26.40 -19.34 -2.82
N ALA A 133 -26.70 -20.14 -3.84
CA ALA A 133 -27.14 -19.67 -5.15
C ALA A 133 -28.41 -18.80 -5.08
N HIS A 134 -29.35 -19.10 -4.19
CA HIS A 134 -30.58 -18.32 -4.04
C HIS A 134 -30.36 -16.96 -3.35
N HIS A 135 -29.44 -16.87 -2.39
CA HIS A 135 -29.08 -15.60 -1.76
C HIS A 135 -28.03 -14.82 -2.59
N TRP A 136 -27.24 -15.51 -3.38
CA TRP A 136 -26.16 -14.91 -4.17
C TRP A 136 -26.62 -14.28 -5.49
N ALA A 137 -27.71 -14.79 -6.07
CA ALA A 137 -28.28 -14.18 -7.28
C ALA A 137 -28.78 -12.75 -7.07
N ALA A 138 -29.07 -12.37 -5.81
CA ALA A 138 -29.52 -11.03 -5.43
C ALA A 138 -28.44 -10.19 -4.74
N ALA A 139 -27.28 -10.78 -4.38
CA ALA A 139 -26.19 -10.08 -3.72
C ALA A 139 -25.13 -9.61 -4.73
N ASP A 140 -24.59 -8.41 -4.51
CA ASP A 140 -23.44 -7.95 -5.29
C ASP A 140 -22.18 -8.80 -4.99
N GLY A 141 -21.19 -8.77 -5.88
CA GLY A 141 -20.00 -9.61 -5.78
C GLY A 141 -19.17 -9.37 -4.51
N GLY A 142 -19.31 -8.20 -3.88
CA GLY A 142 -18.64 -7.88 -2.62
C GLY A 142 -19.24 -8.64 -1.43
N LEU A 143 -20.57 -8.71 -1.34
CA LEU A 143 -21.23 -9.46 -0.27
C LEU A 143 -20.99 -10.97 -0.39
N GLN A 144 -20.91 -11.50 -1.62
CA GLN A 144 -20.52 -12.87 -1.88
C GLN A 144 -19.15 -13.21 -1.31
N LEU A 145 -18.18 -12.29 -1.45
CA LEU A 145 -16.85 -12.45 -0.88
C LEU A 145 -16.89 -12.55 0.65
N VAL A 146 -17.64 -11.68 1.32
CA VAL A 146 -17.77 -11.70 2.79
C VAL A 146 -18.36 -13.02 3.26
N MET A 147 -19.49 -13.46 2.67
CA MET A 147 -20.14 -14.73 3.00
C MET A 147 -19.22 -15.94 2.75
N GLY A 148 -18.42 -15.89 1.69
CA GLY A 148 -17.42 -16.91 1.39
C GLY A 148 -16.35 -17.00 2.49
N MET A 149 -15.86 -15.85 2.98
CA MET A 149 -14.88 -15.82 4.07
C MET A 149 -15.45 -16.34 5.39
N GLU A 150 -16.69 -16.01 5.72
CA GLU A 150 -17.38 -16.54 6.91
C GLU A 150 -17.52 -18.07 6.86
N ARG A 151 -17.83 -18.63 5.68
CA ARG A 151 -17.88 -20.07 5.49
C ARG A 151 -16.51 -20.73 5.58
N LEU A 152 -15.47 -20.12 5.01
CA LEU A 152 -14.10 -20.60 5.15
C LEU A 152 -13.69 -20.68 6.62
N LEU A 153 -14.03 -19.69 7.43
CA LEU A 153 -13.81 -19.73 8.87
C LEU A 153 -14.57 -20.87 9.54
N ALA A 154 -15.84 -21.04 9.20
CA ALA A 154 -16.69 -22.09 9.75
C ALA A 154 -16.24 -23.52 9.35
N SER A 155 -15.62 -23.67 8.17
CA SER A 155 -15.12 -24.97 7.69
C SER A 155 -13.88 -25.48 8.41
N ASN A 156 -13.21 -24.62 9.18
CA ASN A 156 -11.96 -24.92 9.88
C ASN A 156 -10.80 -25.41 8.97
N LEU A 157 -10.86 -25.11 7.68
CA LEU A 157 -9.80 -25.39 6.73
C LEU A 157 -8.54 -24.61 7.08
N ARG A 158 -7.39 -25.25 6.96
CA ARG A 158 -6.08 -24.68 7.36
C ARG A 158 -5.03 -24.96 6.31
N ARG A 159 -3.96 -24.13 6.35
CA ARG A 159 -2.75 -24.31 5.53
C ARG A 159 -2.99 -24.13 4.04
N PHE A 160 -3.94 -23.29 3.67
CA PHE A 160 -4.12 -22.87 2.30
C PHE A 160 -3.60 -21.43 2.08
N VAL A 161 -3.35 -21.10 0.83
CA VAL A 161 -3.00 -19.75 0.37
C VAL A 161 -4.23 -19.14 -0.27
N LEU A 162 -4.63 -17.97 0.19
CA LEU A 162 -5.72 -17.19 -0.39
C LEU A 162 -5.16 -15.97 -1.08
N LEU A 163 -5.40 -15.85 -2.37
CA LEU A 163 -5.01 -14.73 -3.22
C LEU A 163 -6.26 -13.94 -3.60
N ILE A 164 -6.31 -12.65 -3.31
CA ILE A 164 -7.47 -11.80 -3.61
C ILE A 164 -7.02 -10.53 -4.31
N GLU A 165 -7.63 -10.22 -5.45
CA GLU A 165 -7.48 -8.91 -6.06
C GLU A 165 -8.57 -7.98 -5.56
N GLU A 166 -8.16 -6.80 -5.08
CA GLU A 166 -9.02 -5.67 -4.70
C GLU A 166 -10.24 -6.08 -3.86
N PRO A 167 -10.05 -6.63 -2.63
CA PRO A 167 -11.15 -7.09 -1.77
C PRO A 167 -12.18 -6.00 -1.47
N GLU A 168 -11.84 -4.73 -1.61
CA GLU A 168 -12.69 -3.57 -1.40
C GLU A 168 -13.80 -3.39 -2.43
N LEU A 169 -13.70 -3.98 -3.62
CA LEU A 169 -14.65 -3.74 -4.71
C LEU A 169 -16.09 -4.11 -4.31
N TYR A 170 -17.00 -3.19 -4.60
CA TYR A 170 -18.44 -3.32 -4.34
C TYR A 170 -18.81 -3.42 -2.84
N LEU A 171 -17.91 -3.02 -1.93
CA LEU A 171 -18.16 -3.04 -0.49
C LEU A 171 -18.26 -1.63 0.09
N SER A 172 -19.26 -1.44 0.96
CA SER A 172 -19.32 -0.24 1.79
C SER A 172 -18.18 -0.20 2.83
N PRO A 173 -17.76 0.97 3.32
CA PRO A 173 -16.62 1.07 4.24
C PRO A 173 -16.73 0.21 5.52
N HIS A 174 -17.94 0.03 6.07
CA HIS A 174 -18.12 -0.84 7.23
C HIS A 174 -17.98 -2.32 6.88
N THR A 175 -18.44 -2.73 5.70
CA THR A 175 -18.30 -4.10 5.19
C THR A 175 -16.84 -4.40 4.85
N GLN A 176 -16.08 -3.43 4.31
CA GLN A 176 -14.64 -3.55 4.12
C GLN A 176 -13.91 -3.83 5.43
N ARG A 177 -14.23 -3.08 6.51
CA ARG A 177 -13.66 -3.33 7.84
C ARG A 177 -14.04 -4.71 8.40
N HIS A 178 -15.25 -5.18 8.13
CA HIS A 178 -15.66 -6.53 8.52
C HIS A 178 -14.86 -7.58 7.76
N LEU A 179 -14.78 -7.47 6.44
CA LEU A 179 -13.99 -8.37 5.60
C LEU A 179 -12.51 -8.40 6.04
N PHE A 180 -11.91 -7.24 6.30
CA PHE A 180 -10.53 -7.20 6.77
C PHE A 180 -10.31 -7.98 8.07
N ARG A 181 -11.25 -7.89 9.03
CA ARG A 181 -11.21 -8.71 10.25
C ARG A 181 -11.31 -10.21 9.95
N LEU A 182 -12.18 -10.63 9.02
CA LEU A 182 -12.30 -12.03 8.60
C LEU A 182 -11.00 -12.55 7.97
N LEU A 183 -10.36 -11.77 7.10
CA LEU A 183 -9.07 -12.15 6.50
C LEU A 183 -7.99 -12.34 7.57
N ARG A 184 -7.92 -11.44 8.54
CA ARG A 184 -6.98 -11.56 9.66
C ARG A 184 -7.28 -12.79 10.55
N GLU A 185 -8.54 -13.11 10.77
CA GLU A 185 -8.94 -14.29 11.52
C GLU A 185 -8.59 -15.58 10.78
N LEU A 186 -8.82 -15.64 9.46
CA LEU A 186 -8.36 -16.75 8.61
C LEU A 186 -6.84 -16.95 8.70
N ALA A 187 -6.08 -15.87 8.70
CA ALA A 187 -4.63 -15.94 8.86
C ALA A 187 -4.21 -16.49 10.23
N ARG A 188 -4.89 -16.10 11.32
CA ARG A 188 -4.67 -16.65 12.67
C ARG A 188 -4.94 -18.15 12.76
N HIS A 189 -5.85 -18.67 11.94
CA HIS A 189 -6.12 -20.10 11.82
C HIS A 189 -5.06 -20.88 11.01
N GLY A 190 -3.93 -20.25 10.70
CA GLY A 190 -2.79 -20.89 10.03
C GLY A 190 -2.85 -20.90 8.51
N ASN A 191 -3.66 -20.03 7.92
CA ASN A 191 -3.71 -19.78 6.50
C ASN A 191 -2.81 -18.60 6.13
N GLN A 192 -2.54 -18.40 4.84
CA GLN A 192 -1.78 -17.27 4.33
C GLN A 192 -2.62 -16.49 3.34
N ILE A 193 -2.77 -15.20 3.57
CA ILE A 193 -3.66 -14.33 2.80
C ILE A 193 -2.81 -13.26 2.12
N LEU A 194 -2.78 -13.27 0.79
CA LEU A 194 -2.16 -12.22 -0.01
C LEU A 194 -3.25 -11.51 -0.82
N TYR A 195 -3.26 -10.19 -0.78
CA TYR A 195 -4.23 -9.42 -1.56
C TYR A 195 -3.63 -8.14 -2.11
N SER A 196 -4.14 -7.69 -3.25
CA SER A 196 -3.89 -6.35 -3.76
C SER A 196 -4.98 -5.41 -3.28
N THR A 197 -4.62 -4.17 -2.94
CA THR A 197 -5.61 -3.18 -2.50
C THR A 197 -5.22 -1.75 -2.86
N HIS A 198 -6.23 -0.93 -3.06
CA HIS A 198 -6.16 0.54 -3.14
C HIS A 198 -6.92 1.21 -1.97
N ALA A 199 -7.46 0.44 -1.03
CA ALA A 199 -8.25 0.98 0.07
C ALA A 199 -7.44 1.02 1.38
N PRO A 200 -7.29 2.20 2.00
CA PRO A 200 -6.57 2.36 3.27
C PRO A 200 -7.06 1.46 4.41
N VAL A 201 -8.33 1.05 4.36
CA VAL A 201 -8.95 0.15 5.35
C VAL A 201 -8.27 -1.22 5.43
N PHE A 202 -7.67 -1.69 4.31
CA PHE A 202 -6.99 -2.98 4.25
C PHE A 202 -5.50 -2.91 4.60
N LEU A 203 -5.00 -1.77 5.09
CA LEU A 203 -3.61 -1.60 5.47
C LEU A 203 -3.42 -1.81 6.97
N SER A 204 -2.50 -2.72 7.33
CA SER A 204 -2.09 -2.96 8.72
C SER A 204 -1.02 -1.93 9.10
N VAL A 205 -1.42 -0.73 9.47
CA VAL A 205 -0.48 0.37 9.76
C VAL A 205 0.38 0.10 11.00
N ASP A 206 -0.08 -0.73 11.93
CA ASP A 206 0.62 -1.19 13.12
C ASP A 206 1.59 -2.36 12.84
N ARG A 207 1.55 -2.91 11.64
CA ARG A 207 2.34 -4.07 11.20
C ARG A 207 2.86 -3.83 9.79
N LEU A 208 3.80 -2.93 9.66
CA LEU A 208 4.33 -2.53 8.35
C LEU A 208 4.93 -3.72 7.58
N GLU A 209 5.42 -4.74 8.27
CA GLU A 209 5.93 -5.98 7.68
C GLU A 209 4.86 -6.82 6.94
N GLU A 210 3.58 -6.54 7.16
CA GLU A 210 2.47 -7.13 6.39
C GLU A 210 2.22 -6.39 5.06
N LEU A 211 2.86 -5.23 4.84
CA LEU A 211 2.75 -4.47 3.59
C LEU A 211 3.86 -4.90 2.62
N ALA A 212 3.51 -5.02 1.37
CA ALA A 212 4.44 -5.18 0.25
C ALA A 212 4.18 -4.04 -0.74
N LEU A 213 5.06 -3.04 -0.72
CA LEU A 213 4.92 -1.83 -1.52
C LEU A 213 5.42 -2.12 -2.94
N VAL A 214 4.50 -2.16 -3.88
CA VAL A 214 4.74 -2.51 -5.28
C VAL A 214 4.81 -1.24 -6.12
N ARG A 215 5.92 -1.03 -6.80
CA ARG A 215 6.14 0.13 -7.67
C ARG A 215 6.61 -0.30 -9.05
N HIS A 216 6.22 0.45 -10.05
CA HIS A 216 6.71 0.26 -11.41
C HIS A 216 7.76 1.31 -11.75
N HIS A 217 8.84 0.88 -12.36
CA HIS A 217 9.89 1.74 -12.89
C HIS A 217 10.13 1.37 -14.35
N ASP A 218 10.17 2.35 -15.24
CA ASP A 218 10.33 2.12 -16.69
C ASP A 218 11.51 1.23 -17.05
N LYS A 219 12.62 1.34 -16.31
CA LYS A 219 13.86 0.57 -16.59
C LYS A 219 13.99 -0.72 -15.79
N ARG A 220 13.40 -0.80 -14.59
CA ARG A 220 13.56 -1.95 -13.67
C ARG A 220 12.33 -2.84 -13.64
N GLY A 221 11.23 -2.41 -14.27
CA GLY A 221 9.93 -3.05 -14.16
C GLY A 221 9.31 -2.90 -12.78
N THR A 222 8.53 -3.88 -12.40
CA THR A 222 7.93 -3.94 -11.06
C THR A 222 9.00 -4.22 -10.02
N THR A 223 9.00 -3.43 -8.96
CA THR A 223 9.82 -3.62 -7.75
C THR A 223 8.91 -3.77 -6.54
N LEU A 224 9.38 -4.47 -5.53
CA LEU A 224 8.64 -4.71 -4.30
C LEU A 224 9.55 -4.38 -3.10
N LEU A 225 9.03 -3.55 -2.20
CA LEU A 225 9.65 -3.26 -0.91
C LEU A 225 8.76 -3.79 0.20
N GLN A 226 9.32 -4.60 1.08
CA GLN A 226 8.66 -5.07 2.30
C GLN A 226 9.36 -4.41 3.49
N PRO A 227 8.65 -3.56 4.27
CA PRO A 227 9.24 -2.90 5.43
C PRO A 227 9.58 -3.90 6.54
N GLU A 228 10.58 -3.57 7.33
CA GLU A 228 10.87 -4.29 8.57
C GLU A 228 9.80 -3.99 9.65
N PRO A 229 9.59 -4.90 10.61
CA PRO A 229 8.72 -4.66 11.74
C PRO A 229 9.13 -3.41 12.52
N LEU A 230 8.15 -2.63 12.99
CA LEU A 230 8.40 -1.54 13.92
C LEU A 230 8.66 -2.08 15.34
N GLU A 231 9.42 -1.33 16.13
CA GLU A 231 9.47 -1.57 17.57
C GLU A 231 8.07 -1.38 18.19
N GLU A 232 7.76 -2.16 19.25
CA GLU A 232 6.42 -2.20 19.86
C GLU A 232 5.88 -0.80 20.24
N ALA A 233 6.72 0.03 20.86
CA ALA A 233 6.35 1.39 21.25
C ALA A 233 6.05 2.28 20.05
N GLU A 234 6.77 2.11 18.93
CA GLU A 234 6.57 2.86 17.70
C GLU A 234 5.32 2.36 16.96
N ALA A 235 5.11 1.04 16.89
CA ALA A 235 3.90 0.44 16.33
C ALA A 235 2.64 0.94 17.04
N PHE A 236 2.65 1.03 18.37
CA PHE A 236 1.55 1.59 19.14
C PHE A 236 1.30 3.07 18.82
N ARG A 237 2.37 3.87 18.67
CA ARG A 237 2.23 5.28 18.26
C ARG A 237 1.67 5.40 16.85
N VAL A 238 2.12 4.57 15.90
CA VAL A 238 1.57 4.54 14.55
C VAL A 238 0.08 4.19 14.61
N LEU A 239 -0.30 3.16 15.35
CA LEU A 239 -1.70 2.77 15.51
C LEU A 239 -2.58 3.91 16.08
N SER A 240 -2.06 4.69 17.02
CA SER A 240 -2.80 5.81 17.63
C SER A 240 -2.91 7.04 16.74
N GLU A 241 -1.92 7.27 15.90
CA GLU A 241 -1.83 8.48 15.05
C GLU A 241 -2.36 8.27 13.62
N PHE A 242 -2.41 7.01 13.14
CA PHE A 242 -2.85 6.72 11.78
C PHE A 242 -4.33 6.32 11.74
N ASP A 243 -5.12 7.19 11.14
CA ASP A 243 -6.46 6.88 10.67
C ASP A 243 -6.44 6.50 9.17
N SER A 244 -7.61 6.19 8.61
CA SER A 244 -7.72 5.84 7.18
C SER A 244 -7.21 6.93 6.24
N ASN A 245 -7.34 8.22 6.62
CA ASN A 245 -6.86 9.31 5.78
C ASN A 245 -5.33 9.39 5.78
N ARG A 246 -4.70 9.15 6.93
CA ARG A 246 -3.24 9.15 7.05
C ARG A 246 -2.61 7.91 6.42
N ALA A 247 -3.33 6.79 6.39
CA ALA A 247 -2.90 5.58 5.70
C ALA A 247 -2.84 5.74 4.16
N GLU A 248 -3.46 6.77 3.58
CA GLU A 248 -3.32 7.10 2.16
C GLU A 248 -1.86 7.36 1.75
N LEU A 249 -0.97 7.69 2.69
CA LEU A 249 0.45 7.90 2.38
C LEU A 249 1.10 6.70 1.69
N PHE A 250 0.65 5.48 1.98
CA PHE A 250 1.20 4.26 1.36
C PHE A 250 0.81 4.12 -0.12
N LEU A 251 -0.21 4.85 -0.56
CA LEU A 251 -0.76 4.83 -1.92
C LEU A 251 -0.23 6.00 -2.77
N ALA A 252 0.39 7.01 -2.14
CA ALA A 252 0.85 8.21 -2.81
C ALA A 252 2.20 8.01 -3.53
N ARG A 253 2.42 8.76 -4.62
CA ARG A 253 3.75 8.88 -5.24
C ARG A 253 4.70 9.66 -4.37
N ALA A 254 4.22 10.75 -3.76
CA ALA A 254 4.95 11.50 -2.77
C ALA A 254 4.03 12.18 -1.76
N VAL A 255 4.56 12.47 -0.58
CA VAL A 255 3.82 13.05 0.53
C VAL A 255 4.42 14.39 0.93
N LEU A 256 3.59 15.42 1.04
CA LEU A 256 3.95 16.66 1.70
C LEU A 256 3.49 16.58 3.17
N LEU A 257 4.44 16.29 4.08
CA LEU A 257 4.20 16.24 5.52
C LEU A 257 4.16 17.66 6.08
N VAL A 258 3.05 18.02 6.72
CA VAL A 258 2.84 19.35 7.32
C VAL A 258 2.44 19.23 8.79
N GLU A 259 2.62 20.29 9.56
CA GLU A 259 2.35 20.25 11.00
C GLU A 259 0.88 20.05 11.32
N GLY A 260 0.00 20.80 10.68
CA GLY A 260 -1.38 20.84 11.09
C GLY A 260 -2.39 21.18 10.01
N ARG A 261 -3.60 21.37 10.48
CA ARG A 261 -4.79 21.54 9.63
C ARG A 261 -4.75 22.77 8.73
N THR A 262 -4.09 23.86 9.18
CA THR A 262 -4.01 25.10 8.37
C THR A 262 -3.23 24.87 7.11
N GLU A 263 -2.05 24.26 7.22
CA GLU A 263 -1.17 23.91 6.12
C GLU A 263 -1.84 22.91 5.19
N LYS A 264 -2.46 21.83 5.76
CA LYS A 264 -3.19 20.83 4.99
C LYS A 264 -4.26 21.44 4.08
N LEU A 265 -5.00 22.43 4.58
CA LEU A 265 -6.05 23.11 3.81
C LEU A 265 -5.51 24.19 2.86
N THR A 266 -4.30 24.70 3.10
CA THR A 266 -3.71 25.77 2.30
C THR A 266 -2.91 25.23 1.13
N PHE A 267 -2.12 24.18 1.31
CA PHE A 267 -1.25 23.67 0.26
C PHE A 267 -1.96 23.25 -1.02
N PRO A 268 -3.14 22.60 -1.01
CA PRO A 268 -3.88 22.34 -2.24
C PRO A 268 -4.14 23.61 -3.07
N LEU A 269 -4.50 24.72 -2.39
CA LEU A 269 -4.71 26.03 -3.05
C LEU A 269 -3.39 26.63 -3.55
N VAL A 270 -2.27 26.38 -2.86
CA VAL A 270 -0.93 26.79 -3.33
C VAL A 270 -0.55 26.02 -4.58
N PHE A 271 -0.83 24.71 -4.65
CA PHE A 271 -0.65 23.91 -5.87
C PHE A 271 -1.46 24.48 -7.03
N GLU A 272 -2.77 24.73 -6.83
CA GLU A 272 -3.66 25.32 -7.83
C GLU A 272 -3.17 26.69 -8.33
N ALA A 273 -2.73 27.56 -7.39
CA ALA A 273 -2.17 28.89 -7.75
C ALA A 273 -0.87 28.80 -8.56
N LEU A 274 -0.16 27.67 -8.50
CA LEU A 274 1.00 27.36 -9.32
C LEU A 274 0.64 26.60 -10.62
N GLY A 275 -0.65 26.39 -10.89
CA GLY A 275 -1.13 25.68 -12.08
C GLY A 275 -0.93 24.15 -12.00
N VAL A 276 -0.82 23.59 -10.80
CA VAL A 276 -0.59 22.16 -10.57
C VAL A 276 -1.78 21.54 -9.83
N GLU A 277 -2.23 20.38 -10.29
CA GLU A 277 -3.23 19.56 -9.59
C GLU A 277 -2.51 18.43 -8.84
N PRO A 278 -2.43 18.48 -7.49
CA PRO A 278 -1.68 17.50 -6.71
C PRO A 278 -2.16 16.06 -6.92
N ASP A 279 -3.48 15.85 -7.08
CA ASP A 279 -4.05 14.52 -7.30
C ASP A 279 -3.58 13.89 -8.62
N LYS A 280 -3.42 14.67 -9.70
CA LYS A 280 -2.87 14.19 -10.98
C LYS A 280 -1.39 13.80 -10.87
N GLU A 281 -0.65 14.47 -10.00
CA GLU A 281 0.76 14.17 -9.74
C GLU A 281 0.94 13.03 -8.70
N GLY A 282 -0.15 12.52 -8.11
CA GLY A 282 -0.12 11.51 -7.05
C GLY A 282 0.47 12.04 -5.74
N VAL A 283 0.36 13.35 -5.49
CA VAL A 283 0.89 14.00 -4.29
C VAL A 283 -0.23 14.23 -3.30
N ILE A 284 -0.04 13.79 -2.06
CA ILE A 284 -0.94 14.10 -0.95
C ILE A 284 -0.31 15.08 0.02
N VAL A 285 -1.14 15.95 0.63
CA VAL A 285 -0.78 16.82 1.74
C VAL A 285 -1.29 16.22 3.03
N LEU A 286 -0.38 15.77 3.88
CA LEU A 286 -0.71 15.04 5.09
C LEU A 286 -0.35 15.82 6.36
N GLU A 287 -1.35 16.08 7.21
CA GLU A 287 -1.12 16.68 8.53
C GLU A 287 -0.66 15.63 9.54
N CYS A 288 0.40 15.95 10.27
CA CYS A 288 0.96 15.07 11.28
C CYS A 288 0.30 15.21 12.66
N GLY A 289 -0.63 16.17 12.84
CA GLY A 289 -1.27 16.44 14.13
C GLY A 289 -0.37 17.22 15.11
N GLY A 290 0.67 17.88 14.58
CA GLY A 290 1.63 18.69 15.30
C GLY A 290 3.06 18.36 14.94
N LYS A 291 3.96 19.34 15.15
CA LYS A 291 5.38 19.24 14.82
C LYS A 291 6.07 18.02 15.46
N GLY A 292 5.71 17.70 16.71
CA GLY A 292 6.27 16.57 17.45
C GLY A 292 6.02 15.19 16.82
N ASN A 293 5.01 15.07 15.95
CA ASN A 293 4.69 13.81 15.26
C ASN A 293 5.39 13.70 13.88
N ILE A 294 5.88 14.78 13.29
CA ILE A 294 6.57 14.74 11.99
C ILE A 294 7.69 13.68 11.96
N PRO A 295 8.55 13.54 13.00
CA PRO A 295 9.56 12.49 13.03
C PRO A 295 9.01 11.06 12.87
N LEU A 296 7.83 10.76 13.44
CA LEU A 296 7.17 9.47 13.31
C LEU A 296 6.78 9.20 11.85
N PHE A 297 6.04 10.16 11.23
CA PHE A 297 5.61 10.04 9.83
C PHE A 297 6.79 9.95 8.86
N ALA A 298 7.84 10.73 9.10
CA ALA A 298 9.06 10.68 8.28
C ALA A 298 9.77 9.31 8.39
N ARG A 299 9.81 8.67 9.56
CA ARG A 299 10.35 7.32 9.73
C ARG A 299 9.50 6.28 9.01
N VAL A 300 8.17 6.34 9.13
CA VAL A 300 7.26 5.45 8.39
C VAL A 300 7.47 5.59 6.88
N CYS A 301 7.54 6.83 6.37
CA CYS A 301 7.85 7.07 4.95
C CYS A 301 9.20 6.48 4.54
N ASN A 302 10.24 6.62 5.36
CA ASN A 302 11.56 6.04 5.10
C ASN A 302 11.51 4.51 5.09
N ALA A 303 10.87 3.89 6.09
CA ALA A 303 10.74 2.43 6.19
C ALA A 303 9.98 1.84 4.99
N CYS A 304 8.97 2.54 4.51
CA CYS A 304 8.14 2.12 3.38
C CYS A 304 8.64 2.64 2.03
N GLY A 305 9.78 3.32 1.97
CA GLY A 305 10.31 3.89 0.73
C GLY A 305 9.35 4.90 0.07
N VAL A 306 8.43 5.51 0.82
CA VAL A 306 7.52 6.53 0.31
C VAL A 306 8.26 7.86 0.18
N PRO A 307 8.35 8.46 -1.00
CA PRO A 307 8.96 9.78 -1.17
C PRO A 307 8.18 10.84 -0.40
N TYR A 308 8.89 11.76 0.27
CA TYR A 308 8.22 12.81 1.03
C TYR A 308 9.07 14.08 1.13
N VAL A 309 8.37 15.18 1.44
CA VAL A 309 8.96 16.46 1.82
C VAL A 309 8.28 16.92 3.11
N VAL A 310 9.07 17.46 4.04
CA VAL A 310 8.59 18.02 5.30
C VAL A 310 8.54 19.54 5.20
N VAL A 311 7.42 20.13 5.63
CA VAL A 311 7.29 21.57 5.86
C VAL A 311 6.97 21.78 7.33
N HIS A 312 7.77 22.56 8.01
CA HIS A 312 7.54 22.88 9.43
C HIS A 312 8.00 24.30 9.78
N ASP A 313 7.44 24.84 10.84
CA ASP A 313 7.78 26.13 11.36
C ASP A 313 9.16 26.13 12.04
N ARG A 314 9.88 27.24 11.94
CA ARG A 314 11.12 27.43 12.68
C ARG A 314 10.87 27.58 14.17
N ASP A 315 9.73 28.20 14.55
CA ASP A 315 9.37 28.62 15.91
C ASP A 315 10.49 29.41 16.57
N ALA A 316 10.58 30.69 16.22
CA ALA A 316 11.46 31.62 16.95
C ALA A 316 10.91 31.85 18.36
N PRO A 317 11.79 31.94 19.38
CA PRO A 317 11.34 32.22 20.75
C PRO A 317 10.52 33.51 20.78
N LYS A 318 9.29 33.43 21.30
CA LYS A 318 8.42 34.62 21.46
C LYS A 318 8.84 35.52 22.62
N ASP A 319 9.57 34.98 23.55
CA ASP A 319 10.21 35.65 24.70
C ASP A 319 11.50 34.94 24.99
N GLU A 320 12.51 35.62 25.45
CA GLU A 320 13.94 35.34 25.67
C GLU A 320 14.35 33.94 26.20
N ARG A 321 13.46 32.94 26.22
CA ARG A 321 13.77 31.55 26.56
C ARG A 321 13.74 30.70 25.30
N PRO A 322 14.86 30.10 24.88
CA PRO A 322 14.82 29.05 23.87
C PRO A 322 13.98 27.90 24.42
N VAL A 323 12.86 27.58 23.76
CA VAL A 323 12.11 26.37 24.06
C VAL A 323 12.98 25.21 23.54
N GLU A 324 13.80 24.68 24.44
CA GLU A 324 14.81 23.66 24.13
C GLU A 324 14.16 22.43 23.45
N SER A 325 12.90 22.13 23.78
CA SER A 325 12.09 21.09 23.17
C SER A 325 11.82 21.27 21.68
N GLU A 326 11.59 22.51 21.21
CA GLU A 326 11.33 22.78 19.78
C GLU A 326 12.61 22.68 18.94
N LEU A 327 13.75 23.12 19.50
CA LEU A 327 15.06 22.93 18.86
C LEU A 327 15.43 21.46 18.74
N VAL A 328 15.05 20.63 19.74
CA VAL A 328 15.26 19.17 19.69
C VAL A 328 14.43 18.57 18.57
N VAL A 329 13.14 18.90 18.45
CA VAL A 329 12.27 18.38 17.37
C VAL A 329 12.77 18.83 16.00
N ASN A 330 13.19 20.08 15.83
CA ASN A 330 13.78 20.56 14.56
C ASN A 330 15.02 19.77 14.16
N ARG A 331 15.90 19.45 15.12
CA ARG A 331 17.08 18.60 14.87
C ARG A 331 16.68 17.17 14.52
N GLN A 332 15.69 16.60 15.18
CA GLN A 332 15.17 15.25 14.86
C GLN A 332 14.59 15.21 13.44
N ILE A 333 13.75 16.16 13.06
CA ILE A 333 13.20 16.25 11.70
C ILE A 333 14.33 16.30 10.69
N LEU A 334 15.32 17.18 10.92
CA LEU A 334 16.45 17.36 10.00
C LEU A 334 17.32 16.10 9.92
N SER A 335 17.53 15.38 11.02
CA SER A 335 18.31 14.13 11.03
C SER A 335 17.63 12.99 10.27
N ILE A 336 16.30 12.90 10.32
CA ILE A 336 15.50 11.83 9.67
C ILE A 336 15.24 12.14 8.20
N ALA A 337 14.79 13.38 7.90
CA ALA A 337 14.41 13.77 6.55
C ALA A 337 15.61 14.28 5.71
N GLY A 338 16.59 14.87 6.35
CA GLY A 338 17.72 15.55 5.69
C GLY A 338 17.32 16.89 5.07
N ARG A 339 18.33 17.76 4.80
CA ARG A 339 18.11 19.13 4.27
C ARG A 339 17.37 19.16 2.92
N ARG A 340 17.59 18.16 2.07
CA ARG A 340 16.96 18.12 0.74
C ARG A 340 15.45 17.96 0.81
N ARG A 341 14.94 17.21 1.79
CA ARG A 341 13.52 16.93 2.01
C ARG A 341 12.85 17.84 3.03
N THR A 342 13.54 18.83 3.55
CA THR A 342 12.99 19.74 4.57
C THR A 342 12.87 21.16 4.02
N VAL A 343 11.75 21.81 4.31
CA VAL A 343 11.49 23.24 4.11
C VAL A 343 11.11 23.83 5.45
N VAL A 344 11.87 24.81 5.92
CA VAL A 344 11.65 25.48 7.20
C VAL A 344 11.03 26.84 6.95
N LEU A 345 9.87 27.09 7.52
CA LEU A 345 9.19 28.39 7.42
C LEU A 345 9.64 29.28 8.56
N ALA A 346 10.16 30.47 8.22
CA ALA A 346 10.73 31.38 9.21
C ALA A 346 9.99 32.72 9.22
N PRO A 347 9.46 33.20 10.35
CA PRO A 347 9.46 32.52 11.65
C PRO A 347 8.45 31.38 11.75
N ASP A 348 7.32 31.48 11.05
CA ASP A 348 6.21 30.51 11.06
C ASP A 348 5.42 30.58 9.76
N PHE A 349 4.52 29.60 9.55
CA PHE A 349 3.64 29.51 8.39
C PHE A 349 2.76 30.76 8.21
N GLU A 350 2.25 31.34 9.30
CA GLU A 350 1.40 32.52 9.24
C GLU A 350 2.15 33.75 8.72
N ALA A 351 3.39 33.89 9.11
CA ALA A 351 4.22 35.03 8.64
C ALA A 351 4.57 34.86 7.14
N VAL A 352 4.98 33.66 6.73
CA VAL A 352 5.32 33.35 5.34
C VAL A 352 4.09 33.41 4.45
N SER A 353 2.99 32.74 4.84
CA SER A 353 1.76 32.72 4.04
C SER A 353 0.97 34.02 4.08
N GLY A 354 1.29 34.94 4.99
CA GLY A 354 0.53 36.17 5.22
C GLY A 354 -0.89 35.95 5.79
N VAL A 355 -1.16 34.78 6.34
CA VAL A 355 -2.48 34.33 6.83
C VAL A 355 -2.61 34.58 8.34
N ARG A 356 -2.21 35.75 8.84
CA ARG A 356 -2.35 36.08 10.25
C ARG A 356 -3.82 36.15 10.68
N ALA A 357 -4.21 35.41 11.72
CA ALA A 357 -5.54 35.47 12.33
C ALA A 357 -5.47 35.29 13.85
N ARG A 358 -6.19 36.11 14.59
CA ARG A 358 -6.46 35.86 16.00
C ARG A 358 -7.52 34.75 16.10
N GLY A 359 -7.19 33.64 16.76
CA GLY A 359 -8.07 32.49 17.00
C GLY A 359 -7.91 31.34 15.99
N LYS A 360 -7.82 30.10 16.52
CA LYS A 360 -7.53 28.86 15.76
C LYS A 360 -8.45 28.57 14.57
N GLY A 361 -9.76 28.85 14.67
CA GLY A 361 -10.74 28.55 13.61
C GLY A 361 -10.76 29.52 12.43
N ARG A 362 -10.07 30.68 12.52
CA ARG A 362 -10.07 31.73 11.47
C ARG A 362 -8.93 31.60 10.47
N LYS A 363 -7.84 30.93 10.84
CA LYS A 363 -6.66 30.76 9.99
C LYS A 363 -6.95 30.01 8.69
N PRO A 364 -7.58 28.83 8.70
CA PRO A 364 -7.88 28.10 7.46
C PRO A 364 -8.76 28.91 6.49
N ARG A 365 -9.79 29.63 7.01
CA ARG A 365 -10.66 30.47 6.19
C ARG A 365 -9.93 31.63 5.52
N LYS A 366 -8.96 32.23 6.21
CA LYS A 366 -8.15 33.32 5.64
C LYS A 366 -7.17 32.81 4.59
N ALA A 367 -6.56 31.65 4.83
CA ALA A 367 -5.72 30.97 3.85
C ALA A 367 -6.50 30.69 2.57
N TYR A 368 -7.67 30.07 2.71
CA TYR A 368 -8.56 29.82 1.59
C TYR A 368 -8.82 31.10 0.78
N ARG A 369 -9.29 32.17 1.42
CA ARG A 369 -9.60 33.44 0.72
C ARG A 369 -8.40 34.04 0.01
N ARG A 370 -7.18 33.93 0.59
CA ARG A 370 -5.96 34.50 0.00
C ARG A 370 -5.58 33.79 -1.29
N TYR A 371 -5.53 32.48 -1.27
CA TYR A 371 -5.02 31.69 -2.40
C TYR A 371 -6.11 31.39 -3.45
N SER A 372 -7.39 31.30 -3.09
CA SER A 372 -8.49 31.19 -4.05
C SER A 372 -8.65 32.44 -4.95
N ALA A 373 -8.08 33.58 -4.55
CA ALA A 373 -8.13 34.83 -5.30
C ALA A 373 -6.84 35.10 -6.13
N ASN A 374 -6.13 34.06 -6.58
CA ASN A 374 -4.87 34.17 -7.29
C ASN A 374 -3.79 34.98 -6.55
N GLY A 375 -3.73 34.83 -5.23
CA GLY A 375 -2.71 35.47 -4.41
C GLY A 375 -1.31 35.02 -4.80
N GLU A 376 -0.35 35.95 -4.73
CA GLU A 376 1.07 35.64 -4.96
C GLU A 376 1.55 34.56 -3.98
N VAL A 377 2.17 33.50 -4.52
CA VAL A 377 2.68 32.36 -3.75
C VAL A 377 4.09 32.72 -3.23
N PRO A 378 4.30 32.73 -1.91
CA PRO A 378 5.62 32.95 -1.32
C PRO A 378 6.67 31.95 -1.81
N ALA A 379 7.93 32.37 -1.87
CA ALA A 379 9.01 31.55 -2.40
C ALA A 379 9.19 30.22 -1.63
N GLU A 380 9.06 30.27 -0.30
CA GLU A 380 9.19 29.07 0.55
C GLU A 380 8.12 28.02 0.26
N LEU A 381 6.86 28.45 0.05
CA LEU A 381 5.76 27.55 -0.29
C LEU A 381 5.92 27.00 -1.71
N ARG A 382 6.40 27.79 -2.66
CA ARG A 382 6.75 27.35 -4.02
C ARG A 382 7.84 26.28 -3.98
N VAL A 383 8.91 26.50 -3.20
CA VAL A 383 10.01 25.52 -3.03
C VAL A 383 9.50 24.20 -2.44
N ALA A 384 8.53 24.23 -1.52
CA ALA A 384 7.94 23.02 -0.96
C ALA A 384 7.20 22.21 -2.05
N VAL A 385 6.39 22.89 -2.87
CA VAL A 385 5.68 22.28 -4.00
C VAL A 385 6.64 21.69 -5.04
N GLU A 386 7.65 22.45 -5.45
CA GLU A 386 8.65 21.99 -6.42
C GLU A 386 9.42 20.76 -5.92
N LYS A 387 9.80 20.73 -4.64
CA LYS A 387 10.51 19.60 -4.04
C LYS A 387 9.63 18.34 -4.02
N VAL A 388 8.36 18.44 -3.61
CA VAL A 388 7.49 17.24 -3.54
C VAL A 388 7.11 16.73 -4.92
N LEU A 389 6.90 17.62 -5.89
CA LEU A 389 6.68 17.23 -7.29
C LEU A 389 7.90 16.51 -7.88
N LYS A 390 9.09 16.98 -7.57
CA LYS A 390 10.32 16.30 -7.97
C LYS A 390 10.39 14.91 -7.31
N ALA A 391 10.11 14.80 -6.03
CA ALA A 391 10.11 13.53 -5.31
C ALA A 391 9.05 12.53 -5.85
N ALA A 392 7.94 13.01 -6.42
CA ALA A 392 6.92 12.18 -7.03
C ALA A 392 7.32 11.64 -8.44
N ARG A 393 8.31 12.27 -9.09
CA ARG A 393 8.78 11.91 -10.44
C ARG A 393 10.06 11.07 -10.43
N ASP A 394 10.84 11.15 -9.34
CA ASP A 394 12.09 10.36 -9.15
C ASP A 394 11.75 8.90 -8.75
#